data_e1145e3b05fd22e9d2f3c8a8f4a20c6f
#
_entry.id   e1145e3b05fd22e9d2f3c8a8f4a20c6f
#
_cell.length_a   1.000
_cell.length_b   1.000
_cell.length_c   1.000
_cell.angle_alpha   90.00
_cell.angle_beta   90.00
_cell.angle_gamma   90.00
#
_symmetry.space_group_name_H-M   'P 1'
#
loop_
_entity.id
_entity.type
_entity.pdbx_description
1 polymer ?
#
loop_
_entity_poly.entity_id
_entity_poly.type
_entity_poly.pdbx_seq_one_letter_code
_entity_poly.pdbx_strand_id
1 'polypeptide(L)'
;MSIDLIREVNDLRRNPAEYVDKLNKSKEYFKPGTNIWKHPDNKAALKTEEGPAAYDEAISFLKNKSSPVGELTPSKGLNKITAEFLEIYQKDANKKVEIEPVVEKYENSIGKLRRIVNFGSFTAEQVVINLLVSNGDKKREHSTNIFDGKLTKIGVAFGKHDVYKTIAVIVVCEKFVNTQDNDDKVD
;
A
#
# COMPACT_ATOMS: atom_id res chain seq x y z
N MET A 1 9.59 -9.93 1.34
CA MET A 1 8.78 -8.74 1.64
C MET A 1 7.93 -8.26 0.46
N SER A 2 8.46 -7.93 -0.73
CA SER A 2 7.61 -7.47 -1.85
C SER A 2 6.58 -8.50 -2.30
N ILE A 3 6.97 -9.78 -2.40
CA ILE A 3 6.04 -10.87 -2.74
C ILE A 3 4.98 -11.03 -1.65
N ASP A 4 5.38 -10.97 -0.39
CA ASP A 4 4.46 -11.09 0.74
C ASP A 4 3.47 -9.92 0.77
N LEU A 5 3.92 -8.72 0.40
CA LEU A 5 3.05 -7.54 0.35
C LEU A 5 2.00 -7.66 -0.78
N ILE A 6 2.37 -8.20 -1.94
CA ILE A 6 1.40 -8.48 -3.01
C ILE A 6 0.36 -9.50 -2.54
N ARG A 7 0.82 -10.57 -1.85
CA ARG A 7 -0.07 -11.59 -1.27
C ARG A 7 -1.01 -10.97 -0.26
N GLU A 8 -0.49 -10.19 0.69
CA GLU A 8 -1.26 -9.54 1.75
C GLU A 8 -2.30 -8.57 1.19
N VAL A 9 -1.95 -7.78 0.15
CA VAL A 9 -2.91 -6.93 -0.55
C VAL A 9 -4.03 -7.74 -1.22
N ASN A 10 -3.70 -8.87 -1.84
CA ASN A 10 -4.68 -9.74 -2.47
C ASN A 10 -5.56 -10.47 -1.43
N ASP A 11 -4.99 -10.85 -0.29
CA ASP A 11 -5.75 -11.45 0.82
C ASP A 11 -6.77 -10.44 1.37
N LEU A 12 -6.38 -9.18 1.57
CA LEU A 12 -7.30 -8.11 1.93
C LEU A 12 -8.43 -7.95 0.89
N ARG A 13 -8.10 -7.94 -0.40
CA ARG A 13 -9.08 -7.75 -1.49
C ARG A 13 -10.06 -8.91 -1.56
N ARG A 14 -9.61 -10.12 -1.30
CA ARG A 14 -10.39 -11.36 -1.34
C ARG A 14 -11.26 -11.53 -0.10
N ASN A 15 -10.71 -11.21 1.07
CA ASN A 15 -11.38 -11.41 2.36
C ASN A 15 -11.25 -10.20 3.29
N PRO A 16 -11.93 -9.09 3.00
CA PRO A 16 -11.84 -7.87 3.82
C PRO A 16 -12.31 -8.08 5.27
N ALA A 17 -13.15 -9.08 5.53
CA ALA A 17 -13.64 -9.36 6.88
C ALA A 17 -12.54 -9.80 7.86
N GLU A 18 -11.54 -10.55 7.41
CA GLU A 18 -10.40 -10.95 8.24
C GLU A 18 -9.60 -9.74 8.75
N TYR A 19 -9.56 -8.67 7.98
CA TYR A 19 -8.84 -7.46 8.37
C TYR A 19 -9.54 -6.63 9.44
N VAL A 20 -10.82 -6.85 9.68
CA VAL A 20 -11.55 -6.25 10.83
C VAL A 20 -10.91 -6.73 12.13
N ASP A 21 -10.61 -8.02 12.26
CA ASP A 21 -9.97 -8.58 13.45
C ASP A 21 -8.52 -8.11 13.60
N LYS A 22 -7.77 -8.06 12.49
CA LYS A 22 -6.40 -7.50 12.47
C LYS A 22 -6.37 -6.04 12.91
N LEU A 23 -7.32 -5.22 12.45
CA LEU A 23 -7.46 -3.81 12.84
C LEU A 23 -7.83 -3.67 14.32
N ASN A 24 -8.78 -4.46 14.81
CA ASN A 24 -9.14 -4.47 16.22
C ASN A 24 -7.92 -4.81 17.11
N LYS A 25 -7.18 -5.86 16.77
CA LYS A 25 -5.96 -6.24 17.48
C LYS A 25 -4.90 -5.13 17.44
N SER A 26 -4.68 -4.52 16.27
CA SER A 26 -3.72 -3.41 16.14
C SER A 26 -4.15 -2.17 16.93
N LYS A 27 -5.45 -1.93 17.05
CA LYS A 27 -6.02 -0.85 17.86
C LYS A 27 -5.71 -1.00 19.35
N GLU A 28 -5.58 -2.22 19.87
CA GLU A 28 -5.24 -2.50 21.27
C GLU A 28 -3.85 -1.98 21.65
N TYR A 29 -2.98 -1.72 20.68
CA TYR A 29 -1.65 -1.20 20.91
C TYR A 29 -1.60 0.31 21.21
N PHE A 30 -2.74 1.00 21.19
CA PHE A 30 -2.81 2.38 21.67
C PHE A 30 -2.72 2.44 23.18
N LYS A 31 -1.93 3.40 23.67
CA LYS A 31 -1.96 3.75 25.09
C LYS A 31 -3.33 4.35 25.42
N PRO A 32 -4.06 3.83 26.42
CA PRO A 32 -5.40 4.28 26.76
C PRO A 32 -5.51 5.81 26.89
N GLY A 33 -6.55 6.38 26.26
CA GLY A 33 -6.84 7.82 26.30
C GLY A 33 -5.85 8.69 25.52
N THR A 34 -5.01 8.11 24.66
CA THR A 34 -4.02 8.86 23.89
C THR A 34 -3.99 8.46 22.41
N ASN A 35 -3.33 9.27 21.59
CA ASN A 35 -3.02 8.95 20.19
C ASN A 35 -1.63 8.32 20.04
N ILE A 36 -1.09 7.69 21.09
CA ILE A 36 0.21 7.04 21.07
C ILE A 36 0.01 5.55 20.82
N TRP A 37 0.48 5.08 19.67
CA TRP A 37 0.44 3.68 19.25
C TRP A 37 1.82 3.04 19.39
N LYS A 38 1.89 1.83 19.93
CA LYS A 38 3.13 1.10 20.08
C LYS A 38 2.92 -0.40 19.85
N HIS A 39 3.35 -0.88 18.68
CA HIS A 39 3.41 -2.31 18.43
C HIS A 39 4.38 -2.99 19.42
N PRO A 40 4.08 -4.20 19.94
CA PRO A 40 4.95 -4.90 20.88
C PRO A 40 6.39 -5.06 20.38
N ASP A 41 6.57 -5.33 19.09
CA ASP A 41 7.89 -5.55 18.48
C ASP A 41 8.63 -4.25 18.13
N ASN A 42 7.98 -3.10 18.24
CA ASN A 42 8.59 -1.82 17.90
C ASN A 42 9.31 -1.21 19.12
N LYS A 43 10.56 -0.78 18.91
CA LYS A 43 11.33 -0.10 19.96
C LYS A 43 10.75 1.27 20.32
N ALA A 44 10.17 1.97 19.35
CA ALA A 44 9.62 3.31 19.52
C ALA A 44 8.08 3.30 19.42
N ALA A 45 7.45 4.20 20.17
CA ALA A 45 6.04 4.50 20.02
C ALA A 45 5.84 5.54 18.92
N LEU A 46 4.71 5.47 18.24
CA LEU A 46 4.29 6.40 17.20
C LEU A 46 3.17 7.30 17.73
N LYS A 47 3.36 8.61 17.65
CA LYS A 47 2.25 9.55 17.86
C LYS A 47 1.49 9.70 16.54
N THR A 48 0.23 9.29 16.55
CA THR A 48 -0.66 9.40 15.39
C THR A 48 -1.49 10.68 15.47
N GLU A 49 -2.01 11.16 14.35
CA GLU A 49 -2.82 12.38 14.32
C GLU A 49 -4.24 12.12 14.86
N GLU A 50 -4.88 11.06 14.37
CA GLU A 50 -6.28 10.76 14.63
C GLU A 50 -6.49 9.68 15.72
N GLY A 51 -5.41 8.99 16.08
CA GLY A 51 -5.47 7.96 17.13
C GLY A 51 -6.36 6.76 16.76
N PRO A 52 -7.03 6.17 17.76
CA PRO A 52 -7.91 5.02 17.55
C PRO A 52 -9.09 5.28 16.61
N ALA A 53 -9.52 6.54 16.44
CA ALA A 53 -10.67 6.89 15.60
C ALA A 53 -10.44 6.50 14.13
N ALA A 54 -9.22 6.66 13.60
CA ALA A 54 -8.89 6.23 12.24
C ALA A 54 -9.05 4.73 12.04
N TYR A 55 -8.79 3.93 13.07
CA TYR A 55 -9.03 2.47 13.06
C TYR A 55 -10.52 2.15 13.04
N ASP A 56 -11.34 2.88 13.81
CA ASP A 56 -12.79 2.69 13.83
C ASP A 56 -13.42 3.00 12.46
N GLU A 57 -12.92 4.03 11.78
CA GLU A 57 -13.34 4.36 10.41
C GLU A 57 -12.93 3.26 9.42
N ALA A 58 -11.69 2.74 9.50
CA ALA A 58 -11.23 1.64 8.65
C ALA A 58 -12.05 0.37 8.88
N ILE A 59 -12.36 0.02 10.13
CA ILE A 59 -13.22 -1.11 10.49
C ILE A 59 -14.62 -0.93 9.91
N SER A 60 -15.21 0.27 10.05
CA SER A 60 -16.52 0.58 9.50
C SER A 60 -16.53 0.49 7.97
N PHE A 61 -15.47 0.99 7.31
CA PHE A 61 -15.29 0.87 5.88
C PHE A 61 -15.27 -0.59 5.43
N LEU A 62 -14.49 -1.46 6.09
CA LEU A 62 -14.40 -2.88 5.73
C LEU A 62 -15.70 -3.63 5.98
N LYS A 63 -16.41 -3.36 7.07
CA LYS A 63 -17.72 -3.96 7.36
C LYS A 63 -18.76 -3.64 6.28
N ASN A 64 -18.64 -2.49 5.61
CA ASN A 64 -19.51 -2.09 4.51
C ASN A 64 -19.04 -2.63 3.14
N LYS A 65 -17.88 -3.29 3.07
CA LYS A 65 -17.38 -3.97 1.86
C LYS A 65 -17.90 -5.40 1.83
N SER A 66 -19.12 -5.57 1.34
CA SER A 66 -19.81 -6.87 1.29
C SER A 66 -19.30 -7.82 0.21
N SER A 67 -18.52 -7.33 -0.76
CA SER A 67 -18.06 -8.15 -1.89
C SER A 67 -16.55 -8.09 -2.05
N PRO A 68 -15.91 -9.25 -2.24
CA PRO A 68 -14.52 -9.31 -2.66
C PRO A 68 -14.32 -8.59 -3.99
N VAL A 69 -13.11 -8.07 -4.21
CA VAL A 69 -12.68 -7.54 -5.51
C VAL A 69 -11.60 -8.46 -6.11
N GLY A 70 -11.46 -8.43 -7.42
CA GLY A 70 -10.49 -9.27 -8.13
C GLY A 70 -9.04 -9.06 -7.65
N GLU A 71 -8.24 -10.11 -7.74
CA GLU A 71 -6.83 -10.06 -7.39
C GLU A 71 -6.03 -9.18 -8.34
N LEU A 72 -4.97 -8.58 -7.80
CA LEU A 72 -3.99 -7.82 -8.56
C LEU A 72 -2.88 -8.75 -9.03
N THR A 73 -2.60 -8.76 -10.33
CA THR A 73 -1.53 -9.55 -10.93
C THR A 73 -0.22 -8.76 -10.91
N PRO A 74 0.90 -9.34 -10.44
CA PRO A 74 2.20 -8.68 -10.50
C PRO A 74 2.59 -8.30 -11.93
N SER A 75 3.22 -7.14 -12.09
CA SER A 75 3.74 -6.66 -13.37
C SER A 75 5.22 -6.33 -13.25
N LYS A 76 6.06 -6.91 -14.13
CA LYS A 76 7.50 -6.61 -14.19
C LYS A 76 7.76 -5.13 -14.47
N GLY A 77 6.98 -4.52 -15.37
CA GLY A 77 7.09 -3.10 -15.68
C GLY A 77 6.73 -2.22 -14.48
N LEU A 78 5.63 -2.50 -13.77
CA LEU A 78 5.28 -1.77 -12.56
C LEU A 78 6.34 -1.96 -11.45
N ASN A 79 6.99 -3.10 -11.36
CA ASN A 79 8.09 -3.30 -10.41
C ASN A 79 9.30 -2.40 -10.70
N LYS A 80 9.62 -2.15 -11.98
CA LYS A 80 10.67 -1.18 -12.37
C LYS A 80 10.27 0.24 -11.96
N ILE A 81 9.03 0.62 -12.22
CA ILE A 81 8.46 1.93 -11.82
C ILE A 81 8.52 2.11 -10.30
N THR A 82 8.10 1.10 -9.53
CA THR A 82 8.15 1.17 -8.06
C THR A 82 9.58 1.23 -7.52
N ALA A 83 10.54 0.58 -8.18
CA ALA A 83 11.94 0.67 -7.79
C ALA A 83 12.49 2.09 -7.98
N GLU A 84 12.15 2.77 -9.09
CA GLU A 84 12.55 4.17 -9.30
C GLU A 84 11.92 5.09 -8.25
N PHE A 85 10.64 4.94 -7.96
CA PHE A 85 10.01 5.70 -6.87
C PHE A 85 10.65 5.41 -5.50
N LEU A 86 11.01 4.16 -5.24
CA LEU A 86 11.70 3.79 -4.02
C LEU A 86 13.01 4.58 -3.86
N GLU A 87 13.84 4.63 -4.90
CA GLU A 87 15.10 5.38 -4.89
C GLU A 87 14.89 6.88 -4.66
N ILE A 88 13.84 7.45 -5.26
CA ILE A 88 13.49 8.85 -5.08
C ILE A 88 13.13 9.13 -3.61
N TYR A 89 12.24 8.33 -3.03
CA TYR A 89 11.75 8.54 -1.66
C TYR A 89 12.74 8.13 -0.58
N GLN A 90 13.69 7.24 -0.88
CA GLN A 90 14.82 6.96 0.01
C GLN A 90 15.69 8.19 0.22
N LYS A 91 15.85 9.02 -0.82
CA LYS A 91 16.63 10.26 -0.76
C LYS A 91 15.87 11.42 -0.12
N ASP A 92 14.58 11.53 -0.41
CA ASP A 92 13.70 12.60 0.11
C ASP A 92 12.27 12.10 0.24
N ALA A 93 11.88 11.77 1.46
CA ALA A 93 10.54 11.25 1.79
C ALA A 93 9.40 12.24 1.46
N ASN A 94 9.70 13.54 1.41
CA ASN A 94 8.71 14.59 1.18
C ASN A 94 8.67 15.06 -0.28
N LYS A 95 9.49 14.46 -1.15
CA LYS A 95 9.57 14.88 -2.53
C LYS A 95 8.22 14.70 -3.24
N LYS A 96 7.73 15.79 -3.79
CA LYS A 96 6.57 15.74 -4.68
C LYS A 96 7.03 15.25 -6.04
N VAL A 97 6.49 14.12 -6.47
CA VAL A 97 6.85 13.49 -7.75
C VAL A 97 5.56 13.21 -8.50
N GLU A 98 5.46 13.74 -9.70
CA GLU A 98 4.38 13.35 -10.61
C GLU A 98 4.58 11.89 -11.05
N ILE A 99 3.49 11.18 -11.26
CA ILE A 99 3.55 9.75 -11.60
C ILE A 99 3.87 9.58 -13.07
N GLU A 100 3.23 10.37 -13.91
CA GLU A 100 3.25 10.26 -15.36
C GLU A 100 4.67 10.28 -15.94
N PRO A 101 5.56 11.25 -15.60
CA PRO A 101 6.91 11.28 -16.14
C PRO A 101 7.78 10.06 -15.80
N VAL A 102 7.48 9.40 -14.67
CA VAL A 102 8.18 8.16 -14.30
C VAL A 102 7.64 6.98 -15.11
N VAL A 103 6.33 6.91 -15.28
CA VAL A 103 5.67 5.83 -16.01
C VAL A 103 6.03 5.85 -17.49
N GLU A 104 6.06 7.04 -18.11
CA GLU A 104 6.38 7.22 -19.53
C GLU A 104 7.73 6.66 -19.93
N LYS A 105 8.71 6.56 -19.00
CA LYS A 105 10.00 5.93 -19.24
C LYS A 105 9.91 4.42 -19.47
N TYR A 106 8.89 3.78 -18.93
CA TYR A 106 8.77 2.32 -18.88
C TYR A 106 7.65 1.79 -19.76
N GLU A 107 6.78 2.66 -20.30
CA GLU A 107 5.74 2.37 -21.28
C GLU A 107 4.33 2.89 -20.95
N ASN A 108 3.40 2.60 -21.86
CA ASN A 108 2.03 3.10 -21.80
C ASN A 108 1.21 2.35 -20.74
N SER A 109 0.99 2.98 -19.60
CA SER A 109 -0.09 2.56 -18.74
C SER A 109 -1.43 2.96 -19.34
N ILE A 110 -2.39 2.06 -19.35
CA ILE A 110 -3.74 2.34 -19.81
C ILE A 110 -4.66 2.39 -18.60
N GLY A 111 -5.38 3.50 -18.45
CA GLY A 111 -6.35 3.70 -17.40
C GLY A 111 -5.75 4.30 -16.11
N LYS A 112 -6.50 4.16 -15.03
CA LYS A 112 -6.09 4.73 -13.74
C LYS A 112 -4.82 4.09 -13.22
N LEU A 113 -3.87 4.94 -12.82
CA LEU A 113 -2.68 4.54 -12.10
C LEU A 113 -2.68 5.22 -10.73
N ARG A 114 -2.31 4.47 -9.69
CA ARG A 114 -2.25 4.95 -8.32
C ARG A 114 -0.93 4.54 -7.70
N ARG A 115 -0.28 5.49 -7.04
CA ARG A 115 0.92 5.26 -6.25
C ARG A 115 0.58 5.41 -4.78
N ILE A 116 1.07 4.49 -4.00
CA ILE A 116 0.92 4.45 -2.55
C ILE A 116 2.33 4.33 -1.96
N VAL A 117 2.64 5.15 -0.96
CA VAL A 117 3.92 5.12 -0.25
C VAL A 117 3.64 4.94 1.24
N ASN A 118 4.33 4.00 1.85
CA ASN A 118 4.24 3.73 3.27
C ASN A 118 5.63 3.72 3.90
N PHE A 119 5.78 4.40 5.02
CA PHE A 119 7.03 4.48 5.76
C PHE A 119 6.89 3.79 7.12
N GLY A 120 7.99 3.19 7.60
CA GLY A 120 8.11 2.70 8.96
C GLY A 120 7.43 1.36 9.25
N SER A 121 6.88 0.68 8.27
CA SER A 121 6.31 -0.67 8.43
C SER A 121 7.35 -1.74 8.20
N PHE A 122 7.39 -2.75 9.06
CA PHE A 122 8.38 -3.83 9.01
C PHE A 122 7.84 -5.12 8.39
N THR A 123 6.51 -5.28 8.33
CA THR A 123 5.83 -6.45 7.77
C THR A 123 4.83 -6.05 6.70
N ALA A 124 4.48 -6.98 5.83
CA ALA A 124 3.45 -6.78 4.82
C ALA A 124 2.09 -6.43 5.45
N GLU A 125 1.73 -7.12 6.53
CA GLU A 125 0.52 -6.85 7.30
C GLU A 125 0.48 -5.41 7.85
N GLN A 126 1.59 -4.93 8.43
CA GLN A 126 1.67 -3.55 8.91
C GLN A 126 1.49 -2.52 7.80
N VAL A 127 2.08 -2.78 6.61
CA VAL A 127 1.87 -1.92 5.44
C VAL A 127 0.38 -1.86 5.11
N VAL A 128 -0.28 -3.00 4.96
CA VAL A 128 -1.70 -3.08 4.59
C VAL A 128 -2.61 -2.45 5.66
N ILE A 129 -2.35 -2.68 6.94
CA ILE A 129 -3.07 -2.01 8.04
C ILE A 129 -2.92 -0.48 7.92
N ASN A 130 -1.70 0.02 7.72
CA ASN A 130 -1.46 1.46 7.59
C ASN A 130 -2.15 2.07 6.36
N LEU A 131 -2.27 1.32 5.25
CA LEU A 131 -3.02 1.75 4.07
C LEU A 131 -4.53 1.84 4.35
N LEU A 132 -5.07 0.90 5.11
CA LEU A 132 -6.48 0.90 5.50
C LEU A 132 -6.80 2.06 6.45
N VAL A 133 -5.95 2.26 7.46
CA VAL A 133 -6.12 3.31 8.46
C VAL A 133 -5.90 4.68 7.86
N SER A 134 -4.92 4.82 6.94
CA SER A 134 -4.57 6.10 6.26
C SER A 134 -4.54 7.29 7.24
N ASN A 135 -3.88 7.11 8.39
CA ASN A 135 -3.86 8.09 9.48
C ASN A 135 -3.32 9.45 8.98
N GLY A 136 -4.08 10.53 9.22
CA GLY A 136 -3.77 11.88 8.72
C GLY A 136 -4.31 12.17 7.31
N ASP A 137 -4.78 11.16 6.57
CA ASP A 137 -5.46 11.35 5.28
C ASP A 137 -6.97 11.28 5.43
N LYS A 138 -7.62 12.42 5.59
CA LYS A 138 -9.08 12.50 5.75
C LYS A 138 -9.87 11.96 4.56
N LYS A 139 -9.28 11.90 3.37
CA LYS A 139 -9.96 11.36 2.18
C LYS A 139 -9.92 9.85 2.11
N ARG A 140 -9.05 9.20 2.91
CA ARG A 140 -8.87 7.73 2.92
C ARG A 140 -8.62 7.17 1.50
N GLU A 141 -7.85 7.90 0.69
CA GLU A 141 -7.64 7.56 -0.72
C GLU A 141 -6.99 6.18 -0.88
N HIS A 142 -6.09 5.81 0.02
CA HIS A 142 -5.39 4.53 -0.06
C HIS A 142 -6.35 3.34 0.10
N SER A 143 -7.22 3.37 1.09
CA SER A 143 -8.21 2.31 1.31
C SER A 143 -9.21 2.23 0.16
N THR A 144 -9.68 3.38 -0.34
CA THR A 144 -10.59 3.43 -1.49
C THR A 144 -9.94 2.87 -2.75
N ASN A 145 -8.69 3.25 -3.02
CA ASN A 145 -7.96 2.80 -4.20
C ASN A 145 -7.69 1.29 -4.17
N ILE A 146 -7.33 0.72 -3.01
CA ILE A 146 -7.01 -0.71 -2.92
C ILE A 146 -8.22 -1.61 -3.22
N PHE A 147 -9.44 -1.10 -3.03
CA PHE A 147 -10.70 -1.79 -3.32
C PHE A 147 -11.34 -1.37 -4.66
N ASP A 148 -10.64 -0.61 -5.50
CA ASP A 148 -11.14 -0.34 -6.86
C ASP A 148 -11.04 -1.62 -7.70
N GLY A 149 -12.21 -2.18 -8.08
CA GLY A 149 -12.31 -3.43 -8.86
C GLY A 149 -11.80 -3.30 -10.30
N LYS A 150 -11.57 -2.09 -10.80
CA LYS A 150 -10.98 -1.86 -12.12
C LYS A 150 -9.47 -2.07 -12.13
N LEU A 151 -8.81 -1.95 -10.98
CA LEU A 151 -7.38 -2.16 -10.87
C LEU A 151 -7.06 -3.66 -10.93
N THR A 152 -6.17 -4.04 -11.84
CA THR A 152 -5.82 -5.45 -12.09
C THR A 152 -4.33 -5.74 -12.00
N LYS A 153 -3.46 -4.73 -12.04
CA LYS A 153 -2.01 -4.88 -12.02
C LYS A 153 -1.39 -4.19 -10.82
N ILE A 154 -0.31 -4.80 -10.31
CA ILE A 154 0.42 -4.29 -9.15
C ILE A 154 1.93 -4.41 -9.37
N GLY A 155 2.65 -3.39 -8.94
CA GLY A 155 4.09 -3.41 -8.72
C GLY A 155 4.39 -3.01 -7.27
N VAL A 156 5.43 -3.59 -6.70
CA VAL A 156 5.84 -3.34 -5.32
C VAL A 156 7.36 -3.25 -5.22
N ALA A 157 7.83 -2.23 -4.51
CA ALA A 157 9.21 -2.15 -4.06
C ALA A 157 9.24 -1.90 -2.55
N PHE A 158 10.21 -2.53 -1.88
CA PHE A 158 10.44 -2.39 -0.45
C PHE A 158 11.92 -2.20 -0.18
N GLY A 159 12.26 -1.27 0.72
CA GLY A 159 13.65 -0.96 1.02
C GLY A 159 13.86 -0.35 2.39
N LYS A 160 15.13 -0.02 2.67
CA LYS A 160 15.54 0.72 3.86
C LYS A 160 15.28 2.21 3.66
N HIS A 161 15.03 2.92 4.75
CA HIS A 161 14.95 4.38 4.79
C HIS A 161 15.67 4.89 6.03
N ASP A 162 16.54 5.90 5.88
CA ASP A 162 17.42 6.35 6.97
C ASP A 162 16.63 6.87 8.17
N VAL A 163 15.61 7.67 7.94
CA VAL A 163 14.77 8.25 9.00
C VAL A 163 13.72 7.25 9.49
N TYR A 164 12.90 6.72 8.58
CA TYR A 164 11.76 5.88 8.91
C TYR A 164 12.08 4.39 9.01
N LYS A 165 13.34 3.98 8.79
CA LYS A 165 13.87 2.60 8.79
C LYS A 165 13.45 1.78 7.60
N THR A 166 12.22 1.87 7.18
CA THR A 166 11.65 1.13 6.04
C THR A 166 10.78 2.02 5.17
N ILE A 167 10.65 1.64 3.92
CA ILE A 167 9.74 2.24 2.95
C ILE A 167 9.18 1.15 2.05
N ALA A 168 7.89 1.20 1.80
CA ALA A 168 7.21 0.41 0.78
C ALA A 168 6.58 1.35 -0.26
N VAL A 169 6.79 1.05 -1.52
CA VAL A 169 6.13 1.73 -2.65
C VAL A 169 5.28 0.71 -3.39
N ILE A 170 4.03 1.04 -3.59
CA ILE A 170 3.07 0.22 -4.33
C ILE A 170 2.54 1.08 -5.48
N VAL A 171 2.52 0.52 -6.67
CA VAL A 171 1.84 1.11 -7.83
C VAL A 171 0.82 0.10 -8.33
N VAL A 172 -0.41 0.56 -8.51
CA VAL A 172 -1.51 -0.24 -9.06
C VAL A 172 -2.12 0.47 -10.27
N CYS A 173 -2.57 -0.29 -11.25
CA CYS A 173 -3.24 0.27 -12.43
C CYS A 173 -4.31 -0.66 -13.00
N GLU A 174 -5.15 -0.11 -13.89
CA GLU A 174 -6.19 -0.90 -14.57
C GLU A 174 -5.56 -1.88 -15.56
N LYS A 175 -4.65 -1.40 -16.40
CA LYS A 175 -3.93 -2.21 -17.38
C LYS A 175 -2.53 -1.65 -17.57
N PHE A 176 -1.55 -2.53 -17.65
CA PHE A 176 -0.17 -2.19 -17.98
C PHE A 176 0.25 -3.00 -19.19
N VAL A 177 0.61 -2.34 -20.27
CA VAL A 177 1.09 -2.98 -21.50
C VAL A 177 2.59 -2.71 -21.58
N ASN A 178 3.38 -3.77 -21.46
CA ASN A 178 4.81 -3.71 -21.65
C ASN A 178 5.10 -4.10 -23.09
N THR A 179 5.74 -3.26 -23.88
CA THR A 179 6.16 -3.59 -25.23
C THR A 179 7.25 -4.65 -25.25
N GLN A 180 7.97 -4.84 -24.15
CA GLN A 180 9.01 -5.87 -23.99
C GLN A 180 8.46 -7.27 -23.60
N ASP A 181 7.20 -7.37 -23.14
CA ASP A 181 6.59 -8.68 -22.82
C ASP A 181 6.10 -9.43 -24.09
N ASN A 182 6.26 -8.85 -25.27
CA ASN A 182 5.95 -9.54 -26.53
C ASN A 182 7.07 -10.48 -27.01
N ASP A 183 8.25 -10.46 -26.39
CA ASP A 183 9.35 -11.33 -26.77
C ASP A 183 9.30 -12.74 -26.13
N ASP A 184 8.40 -12.95 -25.15
CA ASP A 184 8.22 -14.27 -24.51
C ASP A 184 7.09 -15.13 -25.15
N LYS A 185 6.59 -14.74 -26.32
CA LYS A 185 5.68 -15.56 -27.13
C LYS A 185 6.31 -15.96 -28.45
N VAL A 186 7.37 -16.71 -28.38
CA VAL A 186 7.84 -17.52 -29.50
C VAL A 186 8.25 -18.87 -28.93
N ASP A 187 7.50 -19.89 -29.40
CA ASP A 187 7.64 -21.33 -29.28
C ASP A 187 7.13 -22.00 -28.01
#